data_955814b2547696a078202a585bcd4a2c
#
_entry.id   955814b2547696a078202a585bcd4a2c
#
_cell.length_a   1.000
_cell.length_b   1.000
_cell.length_c   1.000
_cell.angle_alpha   90.00
_cell.angle_beta   90.00
_cell.angle_gamma   90.00
#
_symmetry.space_group_name_H-M   'P 1'
#
loop_
_entity.id
_entity.type
_entity.pdbx_description
1 polymer ?
#
loop_
_entity_poly.entity_id
_entity_poly.type
_entity_poly.pdbx_seq_one_letter_code
_entity_poly.pdbx_strand_id
1 'polypeptide(L)'
;RYGNENATEEEVIAAAKAAYAHSFIRRMSDGYNTVISEDGGNLSQGQKQLLCIARAMLTNPSILILDEATSSIDTLTEIRVQKAFAKMMKGKTSFVVAHRLSTIKESDVILVMKDGNIIEQGTHEELLAKGGFYNKLYNSQFAKQ
;
A
#
# COMPACT_ATOMS: atom_id res chain seq x y z
N ARG A 1 6.28 -0.83 -17.89
CA ARG A 1 6.06 -2.23 -18.38
C ARG A 1 6.84 -3.29 -17.58
N TYR A 2 7.62 -2.89 -16.59
CA TYR A 2 8.50 -3.80 -15.84
C TYR A 2 7.76 -4.97 -15.12
N GLY A 3 6.46 -4.83 -14.86
CA GLY A 3 5.65 -5.89 -14.24
C GLY A 3 5.01 -6.86 -15.24
N ASN A 4 4.87 -6.44 -16.52
CA ASN A 4 4.30 -7.23 -17.60
C ASN A 4 4.83 -6.71 -18.92
N GLU A 5 5.79 -7.42 -19.52
CA GLU A 5 6.45 -7.03 -20.77
C GLU A 5 5.49 -7.03 -21.98
N ASN A 6 4.45 -7.87 -21.91
CA ASN A 6 3.45 -8.00 -22.97
C ASN A 6 2.28 -7.00 -22.82
N ALA A 7 2.29 -6.14 -21.79
CA ALA A 7 1.23 -5.17 -21.58
C ALA A 7 1.17 -4.14 -22.70
N THR A 8 -0.04 -3.88 -23.21
CA THR A 8 -0.29 -2.83 -24.18
C THR A 8 -0.11 -1.44 -23.56
N GLU A 9 0.00 -0.42 -24.39
CA GLU A 9 0.11 0.95 -23.91
C GLU A 9 -1.16 1.38 -23.15
N GLU A 10 -2.34 0.96 -23.64
CA GLU A 10 -3.62 1.22 -23.00
C GLU A 10 -3.70 0.60 -21.60
N GLU A 11 -3.22 -0.63 -21.43
CA GLU A 11 -3.18 -1.32 -20.11
C GLU A 11 -2.24 -0.60 -19.16
N VAL A 12 -1.06 -0.17 -19.62
CA VAL A 12 -0.11 0.62 -18.82
C VAL A 12 -0.74 1.94 -18.36
N ILE A 13 -1.41 2.66 -19.28
CA ILE A 13 -2.09 3.92 -18.96
C ILE A 13 -3.25 3.68 -17.99
N ALA A 14 -4.02 2.61 -18.18
CA ALA A 14 -5.13 2.24 -17.30
C ALA A 14 -4.65 1.95 -15.88
N ALA A 15 -3.58 1.15 -15.72
CA ALA A 15 -2.95 0.87 -14.43
C ALA A 15 -2.43 2.14 -13.76
N ALA A 16 -1.76 3.01 -14.50
CA ALA A 16 -1.26 4.29 -14.00
C ALA A 16 -2.40 5.23 -13.55
N LYS A 17 -3.53 5.27 -14.25
CA LYS A 17 -4.72 6.02 -13.86
C LYS A 17 -5.33 5.44 -12.58
N ALA A 18 -5.48 4.12 -12.51
CA ALA A 18 -6.03 3.43 -11.34
C ALA A 18 -5.19 3.69 -10.08
N ALA A 19 -3.87 3.74 -10.22
CA ALA A 19 -2.91 4.03 -9.17
C ALA A 19 -2.67 5.54 -8.92
N TYR A 20 -3.42 6.45 -9.53
CA TYR A 20 -3.21 7.91 -9.44
C TYR A 20 -1.82 8.41 -9.92
N ALA A 21 -1.10 7.61 -10.68
CA ALA A 21 0.23 7.94 -11.20
C ALA A 21 0.20 8.74 -12.51
N HIS A 22 -0.82 8.56 -13.34
CA HIS A 22 -0.94 9.13 -14.68
C HIS A 22 -0.68 10.64 -14.73
N SER A 23 -1.23 11.40 -13.78
CA SER A 23 -1.17 12.87 -13.81
C SER A 23 0.25 13.41 -13.64
N PHE A 24 1.08 12.79 -12.81
CA PHE A 24 2.46 13.23 -12.66
C PHE A 24 3.36 12.68 -13.77
N ILE A 25 3.12 11.45 -14.24
CA ILE A 25 3.86 10.87 -15.38
C ILE A 25 3.74 11.79 -16.61
N ARG A 26 2.53 12.25 -16.93
CA ARG A 26 2.32 13.17 -18.07
C ARG A 26 3.02 14.52 -17.96
N ARG A 27 3.41 14.94 -16.75
CA ARG A 27 4.14 16.20 -16.52
C ARG A 27 5.66 16.04 -16.53
N MET A 28 6.14 14.82 -16.65
CA MET A 28 7.58 14.56 -16.84
C MET A 28 8.01 14.92 -18.27
N SER A 29 9.31 15.19 -18.47
CA SER A 29 9.86 15.66 -19.77
C SER A 29 9.46 14.77 -20.94
N ASP A 30 9.53 13.44 -20.75
CA ASP A 30 9.25 12.44 -21.80
C ASP A 30 8.02 11.59 -21.47
N GLY A 31 7.19 12.05 -20.52
CA GLY A 31 5.98 11.36 -20.11
C GLY A 31 6.24 9.91 -19.71
N TYR A 32 5.57 8.96 -20.35
CA TYR A 32 5.73 7.52 -20.10
C TYR A 32 7.08 6.94 -20.55
N ASN A 33 7.84 7.68 -21.35
CA ASN A 33 9.16 7.28 -21.82
C ASN A 33 10.30 7.88 -20.99
N THR A 34 9.95 8.64 -19.94
CA THR A 34 10.94 9.22 -19.04
C THR A 34 11.78 8.13 -18.39
N VAL A 35 13.09 8.25 -18.50
CA VAL A 35 14.04 7.36 -17.83
C VAL A 35 14.09 7.73 -16.34
N ILE A 36 13.84 6.75 -15.50
CA ILE A 36 13.95 6.88 -14.05
C ILE A 36 15.34 6.38 -13.66
N SER A 37 16.12 7.22 -12.95
CA SER A 37 17.43 6.82 -12.40
C SER A 37 17.26 5.61 -11.44
N GLU A 38 18.32 4.81 -11.29
CA GLU A 38 18.30 3.61 -10.42
C GLU A 38 17.84 3.96 -9.00
N ASP A 39 18.27 5.08 -8.46
CA ASP A 39 17.87 5.58 -7.14
C ASP A 39 16.49 6.25 -7.14
N GLY A 40 15.85 6.41 -8.31
CA GLY A 40 14.59 7.15 -8.45
C GLY A 40 14.72 8.61 -8.00
N GLY A 41 15.90 9.21 -8.12
CA GLY A 41 16.22 10.55 -7.57
C GLY A 41 15.37 11.69 -8.15
N ASN A 42 14.73 11.49 -9.30
CA ASN A 42 13.81 12.43 -9.95
C ASN A 42 12.33 12.25 -9.49
N LEU A 43 12.06 11.38 -8.51
CA LEU A 43 10.71 11.10 -7.99
C LEU A 43 10.64 11.30 -6.48
N SER A 44 9.52 11.86 -6.01
CA SER A 44 9.20 11.86 -4.59
C SER A 44 8.90 10.44 -4.07
N GLN A 45 9.00 10.22 -2.77
CA GLN A 45 8.71 8.92 -2.14
C GLN A 45 7.28 8.44 -2.45
N GLY A 46 6.31 9.36 -2.41
CA GLY A 46 4.92 9.05 -2.78
C GLY A 46 4.76 8.68 -4.25
N GLN A 47 5.45 9.37 -5.16
CA GLN A 47 5.44 9.01 -6.59
C GLN A 47 6.04 7.63 -6.83
N LYS A 48 7.13 7.28 -6.13
CA LYS A 48 7.71 5.93 -6.19
C LYS A 48 6.71 4.87 -5.75
N GLN A 49 5.98 5.09 -4.65
CA GLN A 49 4.95 4.17 -4.18
C GLN A 49 3.80 4.02 -5.19
N LEU A 50 3.29 5.12 -5.74
CA LEU A 50 2.22 5.06 -6.75
C LEU A 50 2.66 4.28 -8.00
N LEU A 51 3.92 4.37 -8.42
CA LEU A 51 4.47 3.55 -9.51
C LEU A 51 4.57 2.08 -9.14
N CYS A 52 4.99 1.74 -7.92
CA CYS A 52 5.01 0.36 -7.45
C CYS A 52 3.60 -0.25 -7.44
N ILE A 53 2.59 0.51 -6.99
CA ILE A 53 1.19 0.08 -7.03
C ILE A 53 0.71 -0.10 -8.46
N ALA A 54 1.03 0.82 -9.38
CA ALA A 54 0.68 0.69 -10.80
C ALA A 54 1.29 -0.58 -11.43
N ARG A 55 2.53 -0.91 -11.10
CA ARG A 55 3.16 -2.17 -11.53
C ARG A 55 2.42 -3.40 -11.00
N ALA A 56 2.09 -3.41 -9.72
CA ALA A 56 1.35 -4.51 -9.11
C ALA A 56 -0.07 -4.66 -9.70
N MET A 57 -0.74 -3.55 -10.02
CA MET A 57 -2.03 -3.59 -10.72
C MET A 57 -1.90 -4.18 -12.13
N LEU A 58 -0.80 -3.87 -12.84
CA LEU A 58 -0.55 -4.37 -14.19
C LEU A 58 -0.26 -5.88 -14.22
N THR A 59 0.42 -6.41 -13.20
CA THR A 59 0.66 -7.87 -13.04
C THR A 59 -0.57 -8.62 -12.54
N ASN A 60 -1.49 -7.92 -11.89
CA ASN A 60 -2.74 -8.46 -11.35
C ASN A 60 -2.59 -9.77 -10.55
N PRO A 61 -1.69 -9.86 -9.54
CA PRO A 61 -1.46 -11.07 -8.77
C PRO A 61 -2.67 -11.43 -7.90
N SER A 62 -2.83 -12.71 -7.57
CA SER A 62 -3.90 -13.19 -6.68
C SER A 62 -3.60 -12.94 -5.20
N ILE A 63 -2.33 -12.87 -4.84
CA ILE A 63 -1.84 -12.65 -3.47
C ILE A 63 -0.95 -11.41 -3.46
N LEU A 64 -1.15 -10.55 -2.48
CA LEU A 64 -0.37 -9.34 -2.25
C LEU A 64 0.31 -9.40 -0.88
N ILE A 65 1.57 -9.00 -0.82
CA ILE A 65 2.29 -8.74 0.43
C ILE A 65 2.74 -7.29 0.39
N LEU A 66 2.23 -6.48 1.32
CA LEU A 66 2.41 -5.04 1.35
C LEU A 66 3.06 -4.62 2.65
N ASP A 67 4.11 -3.79 2.55
CA ASP A 67 4.70 -3.11 3.69
C ASP A 67 4.31 -1.63 3.64
N GLU A 68 3.56 -1.16 4.65
CA GLU A 68 3.00 0.19 4.70
C GLU A 68 4.01 1.23 5.24
N ALA A 69 5.26 1.19 4.82
CA ALA A 69 6.27 2.17 5.20
C ALA A 69 6.03 3.52 4.50
N THR A 70 5.33 4.45 5.14
CA THR A 70 4.95 5.76 4.57
C THR A 70 5.51 6.97 5.31
N SER A 71 6.64 6.84 5.99
CA SER A 71 7.33 8.00 6.59
C SER A 71 7.80 8.96 5.48
N SER A 72 7.39 10.24 5.55
CA SER A 72 7.86 11.34 4.69
C SER A 72 7.10 11.57 3.37
N ILE A 73 5.79 11.30 3.33
CA ILE A 73 4.93 11.63 2.20
C ILE A 73 3.97 12.76 2.59
N ASP A 74 3.73 13.71 1.67
CA ASP A 74 2.72 14.76 1.89
C ASP A 74 1.30 14.17 1.99
N THR A 75 0.43 14.82 2.75
CA THR A 75 -0.91 14.32 3.08
C THR A 75 -1.78 14.02 1.85
N LEU A 76 -1.69 14.84 0.78
CA LEU A 76 -2.51 14.60 -0.42
C LEU A 76 -2.04 13.37 -1.19
N THR A 77 -0.74 13.20 -1.32
CA THR A 77 -0.16 12.01 -1.96
C THR A 77 -0.43 10.77 -1.12
N GLU A 78 -0.37 10.88 0.19
CA GLU A 78 -0.71 9.81 1.12
C GLU A 78 -2.14 9.29 0.92
N ILE A 79 -3.14 10.20 0.84
CA ILE A 79 -4.53 9.83 0.54
C ILE A 79 -4.65 9.09 -0.81
N ARG A 80 -3.88 9.52 -1.83
CA ARG A 80 -3.87 8.84 -3.13
C ARG A 80 -3.26 7.44 -3.05
N VAL A 81 -2.16 7.30 -2.31
CA VAL A 81 -1.51 6.00 -2.08
C VAL A 81 -2.48 5.04 -1.39
N GLN A 82 -3.18 5.47 -0.34
CA GLN A 82 -4.17 4.64 0.36
C GLN A 82 -5.32 4.21 -0.56
N LYS A 83 -5.89 5.15 -1.33
CA LYS A 83 -6.94 4.84 -2.30
C LYS A 83 -6.47 3.87 -3.38
N ALA A 84 -5.21 3.98 -3.80
CA ALA A 84 -4.62 3.07 -4.77
C ALA A 84 -4.42 1.66 -4.18
N PHE A 85 -3.94 1.56 -2.92
CA PHE A 85 -3.84 0.29 -2.20
C PHE A 85 -5.21 -0.38 -2.07
N ALA A 86 -6.24 0.33 -1.60
CA ALA A 86 -7.59 -0.21 -1.46
C ALA A 86 -8.13 -0.76 -2.79
N LYS A 87 -7.90 -0.06 -3.91
CA LYS A 87 -8.27 -0.55 -5.24
C LYS A 87 -7.50 -1.81 -5.63
N MET A 88 -6.19 -1.85 -5.35
CA MET A 88 -5.32 -2.97 -5.70
C MET A 88 -5.69 -4.24 -4.92
N MET A 89 -6.05 -4.10 -3.65
CA MET A 89 -6.41 -5.21 -2.75
C MET A 89 -7.78 -5.80 -3.03
N LYS A 90 -8.69 -5.04 -3.65
CA LYS A 90 -10.08 -5.47 -3.87
C LYS A 90 -10.16 -6.80 -4.61
N GLY A 91 -10.80 -7.80 -3.98
CA GLY A 91 -10.98 -9.15 -4.54
C GLY A 91 -9.71 -10.01 -4.51
N LYS A 92 -8.72 -9.68 -3.70
CA LYS A 92 -7.45 -10.41 -3.57
C LYS A 92 -7.15 -10.74 -2.13
N THR A 93 -6.37 -11.80 -1.92
CA THR A 93 -5.79 -12.08 -0.61
C THR A 93 -4.60 -11.15 -0.38
N SER A 94 -4.68 -10.32 0.67
CA SER A 94 -3.65 -9.32 0.95
C SER A 94 -3.12 -9.47 2.37
N PHE A 95 -1.80 -9.57 2.52
CA PHE A 95 -1.09 -9.49 3.78
C PHE A 95 -0.48 -8.09 3.88
N VAL A 96 -0.84 -7.35 4.91
CA VAL A 96 -0.36 -5.97 5.09
C VAL A 96 0.39 -5.87 6.40
N VAL A 97 1.64 -5.44 6.35
CA VAL A 97 2.38 -4.99 7.54
C VAL A 97 1.88 -3.57 7.83
N ALA A 98 0.93 -3.47 8.75
CA ALA A 98 0.20 -2.24 8.99
C ALA A 98 0.91 -1.34 10.02
N HIS A 99 1.13 -0.09 9.64
CA HIS A 99 1.63 0.97 10.52
C HIS A 99 0.55 2.00 10.86
N ARG A 100 -0.67 1.83 10.33
CA ARG A 100 -1.79 2.76 10.51
C ARG A 100 -2.98 2.09 11.14
N LEU A 101 -3.60 2.83 12.03
CA LEU A 101 -4.79 2.37 12.74
C LEU A 101 -5.96 2.05 11.81
N SER A 102 -6.17 2.85 10.75
CA SER A 102 -7.23 2.62 9.76
C SER A 102 -7.06 1.27 9.07
N THR A 103 -5.86 0.96 8.59
CA THR A 103 -5.54 -0.31 7.94
C THR A 103 -5.80 -1.49 8.88
N ILE A 104 -5.43 -1.36 10.16
CA ILE A 104 -5.65 -2.40 11.18
C ILE A 104 -7.15 -2.61 11.41
N LYS A 105 -7.92 -1.53 11.59
CA LYS A 105 -9.37 -1.61 11.88
C LYS A 105 -10.19 -2.18 10.72
N GLU A 106 -9.78 -1.90 9.48
CA GLU A 106 -10.46 -2.33 8.27
C GLU A 106 -10.06 -3.73 7.79
N SER A 107 -9.13 -4.40 8.50
CA SER A 107 -8.66 -5.74 8.15
C SER A 107 -9.67 -6.80 8.56
N ASP A 108 -9.92 -7.80 7.70
CA ASP A 108 -10.78 -8.95 8.00
C ASP A 108 -10.23 -9.78 9.15
N VAL A 109 -8.91 -9.94 9.22
CA VAL A 109 -8.19 -10.66 10.29
C VAL A 109 -6.90 -9.94 10.62
N ILE A 110 -6.66 -9.73 11.90
CA ILE A 110 -5.41 -9.19 12.44
C ILE A 110 -4.59 -10.35 13.02
N LEU A 111 -3.35 -10.48 12.59
CA LEU A 111 -2.37 -11.40 13.16
C LEU A 111 -1.40 -10.61 14.04
N VAL A 112 -1.42 -10.86 15.33
CA VAL A 112 -0.52 -10.21 16.31
C VAL A 112 0.71 -11.07 16.49
N MET A 113 1.86 -10.51 16.13
CA MET A 113 3.15 -11.23 16.18
C MET A 113 4.02 -10.73 17.34
N LYS A 114 4.67 -11.68 18.01
CA LYS A 114 5.69 -11.41 19.00
C LYS A 114 6.79 -12.48 18.91
N ASP A 115 8.04 -12.06 18.90
CA ASP A 115 9.21 -12.94 18.84
C ASP A 115 9.12 -14.01 17.73
N GLY A 116 8.62 -13.59 16.54
CA GLY A 116 8.44 -14.46 15.37
C GLY A 116 7.22 -15.38 15.41
N ASN A 117 6.42 -15.36 16.46
CA ASN A 117 5.23 -16.19 16.62
C ASN A 117 3.94 -15.38 16.56
N ILE A 118 2.88 -15.98 16.01
CA ILE A 118 1.52 -15.43 16.09
C ILE A 118 0.99 -15.75 17.49
N ILE A 119 0.77 -14.73 18.32
CA ILE A 119 0.30 -14.87 19.70
C ILE A 119 -1.19 -14.61 19.86
N GLU A 120 -1.78 -13.81 18.98
CA GLU A 120 -3.21 -13.53 18.94
C GLU A 120 -3.67 -13.39 17.48
N GLN A 121 -4.93 -13.74 17.23
CA GLN A 121 -5.59 -13.51 15.94
C GLN A 121 -7.08 -13.21 16.14
N GLY A 122 -7.67 -12.41 15.27
CA GLY A 122 -9.09 -12.05 15.27
C GLY A 122 -9.34 -10.71 14.62
N THR A 123 -10.58 -10.22 14.71
CA THR A 123 -10.95 -8.87 14.31
C THR A 123 -10.48 -7.84 15.33
N HIS A 124 -10.57 -6.56 14.96
CA HIS A 124 -10.24 -5.45 15.88
C HIS A 124 -11.05 -5.51 17.18
N GLU A 125 -12.37 -5.70 17.06
CA GLU A 125 -13.27 -5.75 18.22
C GLU A 125 -12.99 -6.97 19.12
N GLU A 126 -12.81 -8.15 18.51
CA GLU A 126 -12.49 -9.38 19.27
C GLU A 126 -11.20 -9.26 20.07
N LEU A 127 -10.15 -8.72 19.44
CA LEU A 127 -8.85 -8.55 20.08
C LEU A 127 -8.86 -7.48 21.18
N LEU A 128 -9.63 -6.40 21.03
CA LEU A 128 -9.85 -5.43 22.09
C LEU A 128 -10.58 -6.05 23.28
N ALA A 129 -11.64 -6.83 23.01
CA ALA A 129 -12.44 -7.48 24.05
C ALA A 129 -11.65 -8.51 24.86
N LYS A 130 -10.68 -9.20 24.22
CA LYS A 130 -9.77 -10.14 24.91
C LYS A 130 -8.89 -9.47 25.98
N GLY A 131 -8.63 -8.16 25.87
CA GLY A 131 -7.75 -7.45 26.81
C GLY A 131 -6.27 -7.92 26.79
N GLY A 132 -5.85 -8.61 25.73
CA GLY A 132 -4.55 -9.23 25.59
C GLY A 132 -3.43 -8.28 25.16
N PHE A 133 -2.45 -8.82 24.44
CA PHE A 133 -1.29 -8.05 23.97
C PHE A 133 -1.70 -6.97 22.96
N TYR A 134 -2.62 -7.31 22.03
CA TYR A 134 -3.18 -6.34 21.09
C TYR A 134 -3.82 -5.13 21.77
N ASN A 135 -4.65 -5.35 22.77
CA ASN A 135 -5.31 -4.28 23.52
C ASN A 135 -4.30 -3.34 24.19
N LYS A 136 -3.25 -3.90 24.79
CA LYS A 136 -2.16 -3.11 25.41
C LYS A 136 -1.43 -2.27 24.37
N LEU A 137 -1.10 -2.87 23.22
CA LEU A 137 -0.41 -2.19 22.12
C LEU A 137 -1.28 -1.06 21.55
N TYR A 138 -2.56 -1.34 21.30
CA TYR A 138 -3.53 -0.37 20.82
C TYR A 138 -3.63 0.85 21.75
N ASN A 139 -3.82 0.62 23.05
CA ASN A 139 -3.94 1.69 24.02
C ASN A 139 -2.65 2.51 24.18
N SER A 140 -1.48 1.89 24.02
CA SER A 140 -0.20 2.58 24.13
C SER A 140 0.10 3.47 22.92
N GLN A 141 -0.32 3.06 21.71
CA GLN A 141 0.04 3.74 20.45
C GLN A 141 -1.08 4.64 19.91
N PHE A 142 -2.34 4.27 20.08
CA PHE A 142 -3.46 4.88 19.36
C PHE A 142 -4.56 5.49 20.25
N ALA A 143 -4.71 5.11 21.50
CA ALA A 143 -5.76 5.64 22.37
C ALA A 143 -5.47 7.03 22.96
N LYS A 144 -4.30 7.62 22.63
CA LYS A 144 -3.88 8.96 23.09
C LYS A 144 -4.00 10.04 22.00
N GLN A 145 -4.64 9.75 20.86
CA GLN A 145 -4.89 10.72 19.80
C GLN A 145 -6.35 11.18 19.79
#